data_77e1e5eafda64239adbf3bbeb171cf9b
#
_entry.id   77e1e5eafda64239adbf3bbeb171cf9b
#
_cell.length_a   1.000
_cell.length_b   1.000
_cell.length_c   1.000
_cell.angle_alpha   90.00
_cell.angle_beta   90.00
_cell.angle_gamma   90.00
#
_symmetry.space_group_name_H-M   'P 1'
#
loop_
_entity.id
_entity.type
_entity.pdbx_description
1 polymer ?
#
loop_
_entity_poly.entity_id
_entity_poly.type
_entity_poly.pdbx_seq_one_letter_code
_entity_poly.pdbx_strand_id
1 'polypeptide(L)'
;GTLVAYKNSIKWIERNELVKYNFKETDRTAKNINFEEKRNYFGAQAIGGAIFNAKIDRTHPINFGFKNSSISLFRNSTIFIEADKDSYNNPIIYSDNPLLSGYISKENLDNLKSTVPLKIDKVNKGRIISITDNTNFRAFWYGTNKLLVNAIYFSDHF
;
A
#
# COMPACT_ATOMS: atom_id res chain seq x y z
N GLY A 1 -4.16 -9.36 -20.17
CA GLY A 1 -4.22 -10.05 -18.88
C GLY A 1 -3.85 -9.12 -17.72
N THR A 2 -4.08 -9.57 -16.50
CA THR A 2 -3.84 -8.81 -15.28
C THR A 2 -2.85 -9.53 -14.38
N LEU A 3 -1.87 -8.79 -13.84
CA LEU A 3 -0.92 -9.25 -12.84
C LEU A 3 -1.24 -8.58 -11.51
N VAL A 4 -1.46 -9.36 -10.46
CA VAL A 4 -1.57 -8.85 -9.08
C VAL A 4 -0.26 -9.08 -8.36
N ALA A 5 0.36 -7.99 -7.89
CA ALA A 5 1.70 -7.99 -7.32
C ALA A 5 1.69 -7.54 -5.85
N TYR A 6 2.37 -8.29 -5.00
CA TYR A 6 2.60 -7.98 -3.59
C TYR A 6 4.10 -7.82 -3.29
N LYS A 7 4.47 -6.91 -2.36
CA LYS A 7 5.83 -6.78 -1.78
C LYS A 7 6.98 -7.02 -2.78
N ASN A 8 7.63 -8.19 -2.70
CA ASN A 8 8.79 -8.52 -3.53
C ASN A 8 8.50 -8.54 -5.02
N SER A 9 7.26 -8.87 -5.42
CA SER A 9 6.83 -8.81 -6.81
C SER A 9 6.78 -7.38 -7.32
N ILE A 10 6.44 -6.39 -6.49
CA ILE A 10 6.50 -4.96 -6.84
C ILE A 10 7.93 -4.55 -7.18
N LYS A 11 8.90 -4.95 -6.37
CA LYS A 11 10.32 -4.67 -6.64
C LYS A 11 10.83 -5.37 -7.89
N TRP A 12 10.33 -6.56 -8.18
CA TRP A 12 10.67 -7.27 -9.41
C TRP A 12 10.11 -6.55 -10.64
N ILE A 13 8.87 -6.07 -10.58
CA ILE A 13 8.22 -5.29 -11.65
C ILE A 13 9.01 -4.03 -11.95
N GLU A 14 9.44 -3.30 -10.92
CA GLU A 14 10.26 -2.10 -11.05
C GLU A 14 11.63 -2.39 -11.71
N ARG A 15 12.32 -3.44 -11.23
CA ARG A 15 13.63 -3.84 -11.78
C ARG A 15 13.57 -4.24 -13.26
N ASN A 16 12.43 -4.77 -13.70
CA ASN A 16 12.20 -5.17 -15.09
C ASN A 16 11.52 -4.06 -15.91
N GLU A 17 11.44 -2.85 -15.36
CA GLU A 17 10.92 -1.64 -16.04
C GLU A 17 9.50 -1.80 -16.60
N LEU A 18 8.70 -2.72 -16.03
CA LEU A 18 7.31 -2.92 -16.47
C LEU A 18 6.40 -1.79 -16.04
N VAL A 19 6.64 -1.24 -14.84
CA VAL A 19 5.98 -0.07 -14.28
C VAL A 19 7.02 0.78 -13.56
N LYS A 20 6.96 2.09 -13.74
CA LYS A 20 7.74 3.04 -12.97
C LYS A 20 6.96 3.51 -11.75
N TYR A 21 7.48 3.19 -10.58
CA TYR A 21 6.92 3.65 -9.31
C TYR A 21 7.69 4.85 -8.78
N ASN A 22 6.98 5.76 -8.12
CA ASN A 22 7.58 6.76 -7.25
C ASN A 22 7.44 6.27 -5.82
N PHE A 23 8.56 5.93 -5.18
CA PHE A 23 8.57 5.50 -3.79
C PHE A 23 8.96 6.65 -2.88
N LYS A 24 8.28 6.73 -1.71
CA LYS A 24 8.84 7.44 -0.57
C LYS A 24 9.77 6.48 0.17
N GLU A 25 10.96 6.95 0.46
CA GLU A 25 11.96 6.14 1.17
C GLU A 25 12.21 6.70 2.57
N THR A 26 12.39 5.77 3.50
CA THR A 26 12.84 6.08 4.86
C THR A 26 14.35 6.18 4.86
N ASP A 27 14.90 7.27 5.39
CA ASP A 27 16.35 7.41 5.56
C ASP A 27 16.86 6.32 6.50
N ARG A 28 17.67 5.42 5.95
CA ARG A 28 18.27 4.30 6.67
C ARG A 28 19.77 4.46 6.88
N THR A 29 20.30 5.66 6.64
CA THR A 29 21.73 5.94 6.83
C THR A 29 22.06 5.91 8.33
N ALA A 30 22.86 4.94 8.74
CA ALA A 30 23.39 4.90 10.09
C ALA A 30 24.37 6.07 10.28
N LYS A 31 23.90 7.16 10.85
CA LYS A 31 24.74 8.21 11.41
C LYS A 31 25.08 7.84 12.85
N ASN A 32 26.04 8.52 13.47
CA ASN A 32 26.32 8.39 14.90
C ASN A 32 25.06 8.72 15.71
N ILE A 33 24.22 7.70 15.94
CA ILE A 33 22.98 7.81 16.68
C ILE A 33 23.24 7.63 18.16
N ASN A 34 22.71 8.52 18.97
CA ASN A 34 22.74 8.38 20.42
C ASN A 34 21.74 7.30 20.89
N PHE A 35 21.77 6.97 22.18
CA PHE A 35 20.93 5.92 22.75
C PHE A 35 19.43 6.23 22.61
N GLU A 36 19.04 7.50 22.74
CA GLU A 36 17.65 7.97 22.63
C GLU A 36 17.12 7.83 21.20
N GLU A 37 17.94 8.15 20.21
CA GLU A 37 17.60 8.06 18.79
C GLU A 37 17.55 6.62 18.28
N LYS A 38 18.24 5.70 18.97
CA LYS A 38 18.35 4.30 18.56
C LYS A 38 17.00 3.62 18.34
N ARG A 39 16.03 3.87 19.22
CA ARG A 39 14.68 3.31 19.11
C ARG A 39 13.97 3.76 17.83
N ASN A 40 14.05 5.06 17.52
CA ASN A 40 13.43 5.63 16.32
C ASN A 40 14.11 5.10 15.06
N TYR A 41 15.43 5.03 15.06
CA TYR A 41 16.20 4.47 13.96
C TYR A 41 15.81 3.01 13.65
N PHE A 42 15.80 2.15 14.66
CA PHE A 42 15.38 0.75 14.45
C PHE A 42 13.90 0.62 14.11
N GLY A 43 13.04 1.47 14.69
CA GLY A 43 11.63 1.52 14.35
C GLY A 43 11.38 1.92 12.89
N ALA A 44 12.26 2.71 12.29
CA ALA A 44 12.18 3.10 10.89
C ALA A 44 12.60 1.99 9.91
N GLN A 45 13.32 0.96 10.37
CA GLN A 45 13.79 -0.14 9.51
C GLN A 45 12.66 -1.11 9.10
N ALA A 46 11.59 -1.22 9.91
CA ALA A 46 10.51 -2.18 9.67
C ALA A 46 9.18 -1.68 10.22
N ILE A 47 8.10 -2.14 9.59
CA ILE A 47 6.74 -2.08 10.16
C ILE A 47 6.40 -3.51 10.55
N GLY A 48 6.33 -3.79 11.85
CA GLY A 48 6.08 -5.14 12.39
C GLY A 48 4.65 -5.63 12.18
N GLY A 49 3.73 -4.70 11.94
CA GLY A 49 2.31 -4.92 11.70
C GLY A 49 1.48 -3.91 12.45
N ALA A 50 0.67 -3.16 11.72
CA ALA A 50 -0.26 -2.17 12.27
C ALA A 50 -1.47 -2.03 11.35
N ILE A 51 -2.53 -1.43 11.86
CA ILE A 51 -3.79 -1.22 11.16
C ILE A 51 -3.93 0.26 10.84
N PHE A 52 -4.23 0.53 9.58
CA PHE A 52 -4.33 1.89 9.05
C PHE A 52 -5.66 2.12 8.36
N ASN A 53 -6.15 3.35 8.48
CA ASN A 53 -7.34 3.81 7.79
C ASN A 53 -6.98 4.34 6.39
N ALA A 54 -7.73 3.91 5.39
CA ALA A 54 -7.62 4.41 4.03
C ALA A 54 -9.00 4.81 3.49
N LYS A 55 -9.03 5.87 2.69
CA LYS A 55 -10.21 6.33 1.96
C LYS A 55 -10.31 5.54 0.66
N ILE A 56 -11.53 5.15 0.27
CA ILE A 56 -11.79 4.41 -0.97
C ILE A 56 -12.72 5.16 -1.90
N ASP A 57 -12.42 5.10 -3.18
CA ASP A 57 -13.37 5.49 -4.23
C ASP A 57 -14.35 4.34 -4.48
N ARG A 58 -15.57 4.47 -3.97
CA ARG A 58 -16.62 3.45 -4.11
C ARG A 58 -17.16 3.28 -5.52
N THR A 59 -16.84 4.19 -6.42
CA THR A 59 -17.23 4.11 -7.83
C THR A 59 -16.28 3.27 -8.66
N HIS A 60 -15.06 3.04 -8.15
CA HIS A 60 -14.06 2.22 -8.82
C HIS A 60 -14.37 0.72 -8.63
N PRO A 61 -14.34 -0.10 -9.71
CA PRO A 61 -14.72 -1.53 -9.65
C PRO A 61 -13.91 -2.36 -8.64
N ILE A 62 -12.64 -2.02 -8.39
CA ILE A 62 -11.81 -2.69 -7.37
C ILE A 62 -12.44 -2.62 -5.97
N ASN A 63 -13.21 -1.58 -5.70
CA ASN A 63 -13.87 -1.34 -4.41
C ASN A 63 -15.32 -1.84 -4.39
N PHE A 64 -15.71 -2.67 -5.35
CA PHE A 64 -17.07 -3.23 -5.38
C PHE A 64 -17.39 -4.00 -4.09
N GLY A 65 -18.61 -3.77 -3.57
CA GLY A 65 -19.10 -4.43 -2.37
C GLY A 65 -18.66 -3.81 -1.04
N PHE A 66 -17.84 -2.74 -1.03
CA PHE A 66 -17.61 -1.94 0.16
C PHE A 66 -18.75 -0.93 0.37
N LYS A 67 -19.26 -0.90 1.61
CA LYS A 67 -20.40 -0.02 1.98
C LYS A 67 -19.92 1.35 2.48
N ASN A 68 -18.76 1.40 3.14
CA ASN A 68 -18.20 2.61 3.71
C ASN A 68 -17.21 3.27 2.74
N SER A 69 -16.96 4.56 2.92
CA SER A 69 -15.96 5.33 2.16
C SER A 69 -14.54 5.17 2.70
N SER A 70 -14.35 4.37 3.71
CA SER A 70 -13.05 4.05 4.30
C SER A 70 -12.96 2.57 4.68
N ILE A 71 -11.73 2.06 4.72
CA ILE A 71 -11.42 0.69 5.10
C ILE A 71 -10.23 0.66 6.04
N SER A 72 -10.15 -0.39 6.86
CA SER A 72 -9.02 -0.67 7.74
C SER A 72 -8.12 -1.70 7.09
N LEU A 73 -6.86 -1.35 6.87
CA LEU A 73 -5.86 -2.18 6.20
C LEU A 73 -4.79 -2.63 7.18
N PHE A 74 -4.41 -3.90 7.09
CA PHE A 74 -3.24 -4.41 7.81
C PHE A 74 -1.99 -4.27 6.96
N ARG A 75 -0.97 -3.61 7.52
CA ARG A 75 0.29 -3.35 6.85
C ARG A 75 1.48 -3.85 7.65
N ASN A 76 2.37 -4.57 6.98
CA ASN A 76 3.68 -4.97 7.49
C ASN A 76 4.76 -4.80 6.41
N SER A 77 4.68 -3.72 5.66
CA SER A 77 5.57 -3.40 4.54
C SER A 77 6.07 -1.97 4.66
N THR A 78 7.33 -1.74 4.31
CA THR A 78 7.96 -0.42 4.21
C THR A 78 8.02 0.09 2.76
N ILE A 79 7.25 -0.49 1.85
CA ILE A 79 7.13 -0.04 0.47
C ILE A 79 6.04 1.03 0.42
N PHE A 80 6.40 2.29 0.20
CA PHE A 80 5.48 3.42 0.14
C PHE A 80 5.40 3.92 -1.30
N ILE A 81 4.30 3.62 -2.01
CA ILE A 81 4.07 4.06 -3.38
C ILE A 81 3.31 5.39 -3.32
N GLU A 82 3.86 6.42 -3.96
CA GLU A 82 3.16 7.70 -4.10
C GLU A 82 1.94 7.56 -5.01
N ALA A 83 0.92 8.37 -4.73
CA ALA A 83 -0.26 8.47 -5.58
C ALA A 83 0.14 9.00 -6.96
N ASP A 84 -0.44 8.43 -8.01
CA ASP A 84 -0.33 8.92 -9.38
C ASP A 84 -1.12 10.23 -9.55
N LYS A 85 -0.81 10.99 -10.60
CA LYS A 85 -1.60 12.17 -10.98
C LYS A 85 -3.00 11.79 -11.46
N ASP A 86 -3.14 10.63 -12.07
CA ASP A 86 -4.44 10.09 -12.45
C ASP A 86 -5.10 9.42 -11.24
N SER A 87 -6.18 10.02 -10.76
CA SER A 87 -6.93 9.54 -9.59
C SER A 87 -7.51 8.13 -9.80
N TYR A 88 -7.80 7.75 -11.06
CA TYR A 88 -8.31 6.43 -11.40
C TYR A 88 -7.32 5.30 -11.07
N ASN A 89 -6.02 5.59 -11.15
CA ASN A 89 -4.95 4.66 -10.80
C ASN A 89 -4.81 4.47 -9.28
N ASN A 90 -5.43 5.35 -8.48
CA ASN A 90 -5.31 5.40 -7.02
C ASN A 90 -6.68 5.20 -6.34
N PRO A 91 -7.34 4.07 -6.50
CA PRO A 91 -8.70 3.87 -5.97
C PRO A 91 -8.78 3.81 -4.45
N ILE A 92 -7.63 3.71 -3.77
CA ILE A 92 -7.50 3.68 -2.32
C ILE A 92 -6.30 4.54 -1.92
N ILE A 93 -6.49 5.46 -0.99
CA ILE A 93 -5.45 6.38 -0.49
C ILE A 93 -5.50 6.40 1.04
N TYR A 94 -4.35 6.38 1.70
CA TYR A 94 -4.30 6.53 3.15
C TYR A 94 -4.83 7.89 3.59
N SER A 95 -5.56 7.90 4.71
CA SER A 95 -6.06 9.14 5.30
C SER A 95 -4.92 9.98 5.89
N ASP A 96 -5.20 11.25 6.20
CA ASP A 96 -4.22 12.18 6.77
C ASP A 96 -3.76 11.77 8.18
N ASN A 97 -4.62 11.06 8.92
CA ASN A 97 -4.32 10.44 10.21
C ASN A 97 -4.61 8.94 10.14
N PRO A 98 -3.73 8.15 9.49
CA PRO A 98 -4.09 6.79 9.10
C PRO A 98 -3.97 5.75 10.21
N LEU A 99 -3.14 5.96 11.24
CA LEU A 99 -2.91 4.94 12.28
C LEU A 99 -4.16 4.69 13.12
N LEU A 100 -4.68 3.47 13.10
CA LEU A 100 -5.80 3.03 13.94
C LEU A 100 -5.32 2.19 15.12
N SER A 101 -4.35 1.30 14.92
CA SER A 101 -3.85 0.40 15.96
C SER A 101 -2.46 -0.13 15.61
N GLY A 102 -1.67 -0.42 16.64
CA GLY A 102 -0.31 -0.91 16.49
C GLY A 102 0.75 0.19 16.57
N TYR A 103 2.00 -0.18 16.26
CA TYR A 103 3.14 0.74 16.31
C TYR A 103 3.69 1.00 14.91
N ILE A 104 3.99 2.25 14.66
CA ILE A 104 4.76 2.71 13.50
C ILE A 104 5.67 3.85 13.95
N SER A 105 6.90 3.92 13.45
CA SER A 105 7.77 5.07 13.69
C SER A 105 7.20 6.34 13.07
N LYS A 106 7.53 7.49 13.66
CA LYS A 106 7.07 8.80 13.14
C LYS A 106 7.44 8.98 11.67
N GLU A 107 8.67 8.62 11.29
CA GLU A 107 9.17 8.75 9.92
C GLU A 107 8.37 7.88 8.94
N ASN A 108 8.13 6.59 9.28
CA ASN A 108 7.30 5.72 8.46
C ASN A 108 5.85 6.20 8.38
N LEU A 109 5.31 6.77 9.47
CA LEU A 109 3.96 7.34 9.47
C LEU A 109 3.86 8.56 8.54
N ASP A 110 4.88 9.42 8.55
CA ASP A 110 4.92 10.59 7.67
C ASP A 110 5.09 10.17 6.20
N ASN A 111 5.88 9.15 5.93
CA ASN A 111 5.98 8.56 4.59
C ASN A 111 4.66 7.91 4.13
N LEU A 112 3.91 7.29 5.05
CA LEU A 112 2.66 6.63 4.72
C LEU A 112 1.57 7.60 4.25
N LYS A 113 1.52 8.79 4.83
CA LYS A 113 0.53 9.81 4.47
C LYS A 113 0.56 10.13 2.99
N SER A 114 -0.60 10.18 2.36
CA SER A 114 -0.75 10.46 0.92
C SER A 114 -0.12 9.43 -0.01
N THR A 115 0.23 8.23 0.50
CA THR A 115 0.59 7.09 -0.33
C THR A 115 -0.60 6.16 -0.54
N VAL A 116 -0.44 5.20 -1.45
CA VAL A 116 -1.50 4.29 -1.83
C VAL A 116 -1.15 2.85 -1.40
N PRO A 117 -2.10 2.15 -0.75
CA PRO A 117 -1.96 0.74 -0.44
C PRO A 117 -2.16 -0.16 -1.66
N LEU A 118 -2.82 0.38 -2.69
CA LEU A 118 -3.10 -0.29 -3.95
C LEU A 118 -3.01 0.70 -5.09
N LYS A 119 -2.27 0.33 -6.13
CA LYS A 119 -2.12 1.10 -7.37
C LYS A 119 -2.42 0.22 -8.57
N ILE A 120 -3.06 0.80 -9.58
CA ILE A 120 -3.39 0.13 -10.84
C ILE A 120 -2.66 0.84 -11.97
N ASP A 121 -1.82 0.11 -12.69
CA ASP A 121 -1.07 0.63 -13.83
C ASP A 121 -1.47 -0.11 -15.11
N LYS A 122 -1.75 0.63 -16.16
CA LYS A 122 -2.00 0.06 -17.49
C LYS A 122 -0.68 -0.21 -18.18
N VAL A 123 -0.49 -1.45 -18.63
CA VAL A 123 0.69 -1.88 -19.37
C VAL A 123 0.25 -2.53 -20.67
N ASN A 124 0.42 -1.84 -21.79
CA ASN A 124 -0.08 -2.28 -23.10
C ASN A 124 -1.60 -2.58 -23.05
N LYS A 125 -1.96 -3.85 -23.35
CA LYS A 125 -3.35 -4.36 -23.29
C LYS A 125 -3.71 -5.00 -21.95
N GLY A 126 -2.78 -4.98 -20.98
CA GLY A 126 -2.96 -5.57 -19.67
C GLY A 126 -2.89 -4.54 -18.55
N ARG A 127 -2.95 -5.04 -17.31
CA ARG A 127 -2.85 -4.22 -16.09
C ARG A 127 -1.96 -4.87 -15.07
N ILE A 128 -1.31 -4.05 -14.27
CA ILE A 128 -0.58 -4.46 -13.10
C ILE A 128 -1.25 -3.80 -11.89
N ILE A 129 -1.71 -4.62 -10.94
CA ILE A 129 -2.31 -4.18 -9.69
C ILE A 129 -1.30 -4.43 -8.58
N SER A 130 -0.72 -3.37 -8.07
CA SER A 130 0.32 -3.42 -7.03
C SER A 130 -0.29 -3.17 -5.66
N ILE A 131 -0.16 -4.13 -4.75
CA ILE A 131 -0.72 -4.09 -3.40
C ILE A 131 0.42 -4.12 -2.39
N THR A 132 0.61 -3.05 -1.63
CA THR A 132 1.67 -2.94 -0.62
C THR A 132 1.28 -3.52 0.73
N ASP A 133 -0.01 -3.60 1.00
CA ASP A 133 -0.59 -4.09 2.26
C ASP A 133 -0.95 -5.59 2.18
N ASN A 134 -1.14 -6.20 3.32
CA ASN A 134 -1.59 -7.59 3.38
C ASN A 134 -3.12 -7.64 3.49
N THR A 135 -3.81 -7.73 2.35
CA THR A 135 -5.27 -7.75 2.28
C THR A 135 -5.89 -9.06 2.78
N ASN A 136 -5.08 -10.11 2.92
CA ASN A 136 -5.52 -11.46 3.28
C ASN A 136 -4.78 -11.97 4.52
N PHE A 137 -4.46 -11.10 5.48
CA PHE A 137 -3.65 -11.42 6.64
C PHE A 137 -4.19 -12.64 7.41
N ARG A 138 -3.37 -13.68 7.45
CA ARG A 138 -3.63 -14.96 8.16
C ARG A 138 -4.98 -15.60 7.84
N ALA A 139 -5.57 -15.31 6.69
CA ALA A 139 -6.88 -15.83 6.26
C ALA A 139 -8.07 -15.52 7.21
N PHE A 140 -7.91 -14.65 8.20
CA PHE A 140 -9.00 -14.22 9.09
C PHE A 140 -9.36 -12.74 9.00
N TRP A 141 -8.55 -11.92 8.31
CA TRP A 141 -8.83 -10.50 8.08
C TRP A 141 -9.81 -10.33 6.91
N TYR A 142 -11.08 -10.65 7.15
CA TYR A 142 -12.09 -10.70 6.08
C TYR A 142 -12.49 -9.34 5.51
N GLY A 143 -12.23 -8.24 6.23
CA GLY A 143 -12.66 -6.90 5.82
C GLY A 143 -12.07 -6.42 4.49
N THR A 144 -10.90 -6.95 4.09
CA THR A 144 -10.15 -6.48 2.92
C THR A 144 -9.86 -7.56 1.86
N ASN A 145 -10.21 -8.82 2.13
CA ASN A 145 -9.93 -9.92 1.20
C ASN A 145 -10.64 -9.74 -0.15
N LYS A 146 -11.77 -9.06 -0.18
CA LYS A 146 -12.50 -8.76 -1.44
C LYS A 146 -11.72 -7.86 -2.40
N LEU A 147 -10.70 -7.12 -1.93
CA LEU A 147 -9.81 -6.37 -2.83
C LEU A 147 -9.07 -7.30 -3.78
N LEU A 148 -8.53 -8.42 -3.28
CA LEU A 148 -7.88 -9.42 -4.11
C LEU A 148 -8.89 -10.09 -5.05
N VAL A 149 -10.07 -10.44 -4.54
CA VAL A 149 -11.14 -11.05 -5.34
C VAL A 149 -11.57 -10.12 -6.47
N ASN A 150 -11.82 -8.84 -6.15
CA ASN A 150 -12.19 -7.84 -7.15
C ASN A 150 -11.08 -7.60 -8.18
N ALA A 151 -9.80 -7.61 -7.74
CA ALA A 151 -8.66 -7.51 -8.64
C ALA A 151 -8.62 -8.65 -9.69
N ILE A 152 -9.09 -9.83 -9.33
CA ILE A 152 -9.15 -10.98 -10.23
C ILE A 152 -10.39 -10.90 -11.15
N TYR A 153 -11.57 -10.67 -10.57
CA TYR A 153 -12.84 -10.77 -11.30
C TYR A 153 -13.15 -9.55 -12.14
N PHE A 154 -12.77 -8.35 -11.71
CA PHE A 154 -13.08 -7.10 -12.41
C PHE A 154 -11.90 -6.50 -13.18
N SER A 155 -10.81 -7.26 -13.32
CA SER A 155 -9.59 -6.76 -13.98
C SER A 155 -9.80 -6.24 -15.40
N ASP A 156 -10.77 -6.76 -16.12
CA ASP A 156 -11.07 -6.33 -17.49
C ASP A 156 -11.89 -5.03 -17.52
N HIS A 157 -12.37 -4.55 -16.38
CA HIS A 157 -13.21 -3.34 -16.25
C HIS A 157 -12.43 -2.12 -15.70
N PHE A 158 -11.13 -2.23 -15.49
CA PHE A 158 -10.29 -1.13 -15.01
C PHE A 158 -9.69 -0.32 -16.14
#